data_fb461c40b3dc571ecdfe96f5dbfd39ec
#
_entry.id   fb461c40b3dc571ecdfe96f5dbfd39ec
#
_cell.length_a   1.000
_cell.length_b   1.000
_cell.length_c   1.000
_cell.angle_alpha   90.00
_cell.angle_beta   90.00
_cell.angle_gamma   90.00
#
_symmetry.space_group_name_H-M   'P 1'
#
loop_
_entity.id
_entity.type
_entity.pdbx_description
1 polymer ?
#
loop_
_entity_poly.entity_id
_entity_poly.type
_entity_poly.pdbx_seq_one_letter_code
_entity_poly.pdbx_strand_id
1 'polypeptide(L)'
;MWQHLYDGPFNQPIAGTLLTAATLLWLGNRPTGWLRTMLTVFALQLCLDNLLTGAWNPLPSTSPLNQPLAIAFVVLGDWRFFLLTEQFRAPGRRAWLASLGFALIVPVAQAAAIAIFPLGFPTPRHTFVVYELLFLALAILWRGAVLPRRLAKVPLMTRKWLYELTYFEMAQYALWPLADMLILDGTAAGQEAGYALRLVPNTLYYGVFLAFAVWRAPMDAWQLPLRPVSHRL
;
A
#
# COMPACT_ATOMS: atom_id res chain seq x y z
N MET A 1 15.10 22.29 2.92
CA MET A 1 15.89 21.09 3.32
C MET A 1 15.10 19.80 3.15
N TRP A 2 13.91 19.67 3.72
CA TRP A 2 13.12 18.44 3.69
C TRP A 2 12.60 18.07 2.31
N GLN A 3 12.21 19.07 1.49
CA GLN A 3 11.85 18.84 0.11
C GLN A 3 13.01 18.16 -0.67
N HIS A 4 14.23 18.64 -0.48
CA HIS A 4 15.41 18.09 -1.17
C HIS A 4 15.70 16.64 -0.74
N LEU A 5 15.45 16.31 0.54
CA LEU A 5 15.56 14.95 1.02
C LEU A 5 14.43 14.06 0.46
N TYR A 6 13.20 14.60 0.36
CA TYR A 6 12.04 13.91 -0.16
C TYR A 6 12.19 13.58 -1.66
N ASP A 7 12.61 14.58 -2.47
CA ASP A 7 12.81 14.42 -3.91
C ASP A 7 14.11 13.70 -4.27
N GLY A 8 15.01 13.55 -3.31
CA GLY A 8 16.33 12.97 -3.50
C GLY A 8 16.37 11.43 -3.43
N PRO A 9 17.51 10.84 -3.79
CA PRO A 9 17.66 9.39 -3.86
C PRO A 9 17.61 8.69 -2.50
N PHE A 10 17.79 9.41 -1.40
CA PHE A 10 17.82 8.82 -0.05
C PHE A 10 16.46 8.37 0.47
N ASN A 11 15.37 8.98 0.01
CA ASN A 11 14.02 8.63 0.42
C ASN A 11 13.57 7.30 -0.25
N GLN A 12 13.00 7.38 -1.45
CA GLN A 12 12.42 6.20 -2.12
C GLN A 12 13.45 5.19 -2.62
N PRO A 13 14.42 5.55 -3.52
CA PRO A 13 15.29 4.55 -4.10
C PRO A 13 16.19 3.85 -3.09
N ILE A 14 16.83 4.58 -2.18
CA ILE A 14 17.81 3.99 -1.26
C ILE A 14 17.10 3.39 -0.03
N ALA A 15 16.41 4.21 0.77
CA ALA A 15 15.82 3.72 2.02
C ALA A 15 14.73 2.66 1.76
N GLY A 16 13.84 2.91 0.80
CA GLY A 16 12.78 1.96 0.43
C GLY A 16 13.35 0.63 -0.08
N THR A 17 14.34 0.69 -0.97
CA THR A 17 14.97 -0.53 -1.52
C THR A 17 15.74 -1.30 -0.44
N LEU A 18 16.49 -0.63 0.44
CA LEU A 18 17.22 -1.30 1.52
C LEU A 18 16.28 -1.98 2.52
N LEU A 19 15.20 -1.30 2.93
CA LEU A 19 14.20 -1.88 3.82
C LEU A 19 13.50 -3.09 3.18
N THR A 20 13.18 -2.98 1.90
CA THR A 20 12.55 -4.08 1.15
C THR A 20 13.50 -5.25 0.96
N ALA A 21 14.79 -4.99 0.66
CA ALA A 21 15.81 -6.02 0.55
C ALA A 21 16.05 -6.73 1.89
N ALA A 22 16.12 -6.00 3.00
CA ALA A 22 16.19 -6.59 4.33
C ALA A 22 14.97 -7.47 4.63
N THR A 23 13.78 -7.06 4.22
CA THR A 23 12.56 -7.87 4.35
C THR A 23 12.62 -9.14 3.51
N LEU A 24 13.17 -9.08 2.29
CA LEU A 24 13.39 -10.26 1.43
C LEU A 24 14.35 -11.27 2.08
N LEU A 25 15.46 -10.80 2.65
CA LEU A 25 16.40 -11.65 3.39
C LEU A 25 15.70 -12.30 4.59
N TRP A 26 14.89 -11.56 5.31
CA TRP A 26 14.12 -12.10 6.42
C TRP A 26 13.09 -13.14 5.99
N LEU A 27 12.39 -12.91 4.87
CA LEU A 27 11.47 -13.87 4.26
C LEU A 27 12.15 -15.17 3.87
N GLY A 28 13.45 -15.14 3.54
CA GLY A 28 14.25 -16.33 3.26
C GLY A 28 14.22 -17.37 4.39
N ASN A 29 14.09 -16.92 5.64
CA ASN A 29 14.06 -17.76 6.84
C ASN A 29 12.64 -18.15 7.28
N ARG A 30 11.58 -17.77 6.53
CA ARG A 30 10.20 -18.11 6.87
C ARG A 30 9.72 -19.38 6.16
N PRO A 31 8.74 -20.09 6.73
CA PRO A 31 8.19 -21.30 6.11
C PRO A 31 7.73 -21.05 4.68
N THR A 32 7.98 -22.01 3.82
CA THR A 32 7.50 -21.97 2.43
C THR A 32 5.99 -22.12 2.41
N GLY A 33 5.30 -21.27 1.65
CA GLY A 33 3.85 -21.28 1.57
C GLY A 33 3.33 -20.06 0.81
N TRP A 34 2.02 -19.95 0.75
CA TRP A 34 1.37 -18.86 0.03
C TRP A 34 1.80 -17.47 0.55
N LEU A 35 1.81 -17.29 1.87
CA LEU A 35 2.13 -15.98 2.48
C LEU A 35 3.56 -15.55 2.13
N ARG A 36 4.55 -16.45 2.25
CA ARG A 36 5.93 -16.14 1.86
C ARG A 36 6.03 -15.74 0.40
N THR A 37 5.43 -16.53 -0.50
CA THR A 37 5.46 -16.26 -1.94
C THR A 37 4.84 -14.91 -2.26
N MET A 38 3.66 -14.62 -1.71
CA MET A 38 2.96 -13.36 -1.89
C MET A 38 3.79 -12.17 -1.38
N LEU A 39 4.30 -12.22 -0.16
CA LEU A 39 5.11 -11.14 0.41
C LEU A 39 6.42 -10.94 -0.38
N THR A 40 7.02 -12.03 -0.91
CA THR A 40 8.20 -11.93 -1.80
C THR A 40 7.86 -11.20 -3.10
N VAL A 41 6.74 -11.54 -3.74
CA VAL A 41 6.30 -10.88 -4.99
C VAL A 41 6.05 -9.39 -4.75
N PHE A 42 5.38 -9.03 -3.65
CA PHE A 42 5.13 -7.63 -3.32
C PHE A 42 6.40 -6.88 -2.87
N ALA A 43 7.35 -7.55 -2.25
CA ALA A 43 8.65 -6.94 -1.96
C ALA A 43 9.43 -6.64 -3.25
N LEU A 44 9.43 -7.54 -4.23
CA LEU A 44 10.00 -7.28 -5.55
C LEU A 44 9.28 -6.15 -6.29
N GLN A 45 7.94 -6.11 -6.22
CA GLN A 45 7.14 -5.03 -6.79
C GLN A 45 7.50 -3.68 -6.15
N LEU A 46 7.70 -3.61 -4.82
CA LEU A 46 8.13 -2.38 -4.16
C LEU A 46 9.56 -1.96 -4.52
N CYS A 47 10.49 -2.90 -4.74
CA CYS A 47 11.80 -2.57 -5.29
C CYS A 47 11.68 -1.91 -6.68
N LEU A 48 10.83 -2.46 -7.55
CA LEU A 48 10.58 -1.88 -8.86
C LEU A 48 9.92 -0.51 -8.77
N ASP A 49 8.93 -0.35 -7.88
CA ASP A 49 8.27 0.91 -7.62
C ASP A 49 9.28 1.98 -7.18
N ASN A 50 10.11 1.68 -6.18
CA ASN A 50 11.16 2.59 -5.71
C ASN A 50 12.13 3.04 -6.81
N LEU A 51 12.46 2.15 -7.75
CA LEU A 51 13.37 2.46 -8.85
C LEU A 51 12.67 3.24 -9.99
N LEU A 52 11.41 2.90 -10.28
CA LEU A 52 10.70 3.43 -11.45
C LEU A 52 9.88 4.69 -11.16
N THR A 53 9.55 4.98 -9.89
CA THR A 53 8.79 6.18 -9.50
C THR A 53 9.59 7.15 -8.63
N GLY A 54 10.75 6.73 -8.12
CA GLY A 54 11.64 7.55 -7.29
C GLY A 54 12.60 8.42 -8.09
N ALA A 55 13.60 8.97 -7.40
CA ALA A 55 14.62 9.84 -7.97
C ALA A 55 15.50 9.17 -9.06
N TRP A 56 15.50 7.84 -9.15
CA TRP A 56 16.19 7.08 -10.21
C TRP A 56 15.28 6.67 -11.36
N ASN A 57 14.08 7.26 -11.44
CA ASN A 57 13.17 7.00 -12.56
C ASN A 57 13.90 7.20 -13.92
N PRO A 58 13.98 6.17 -14.78
CA PRO A 58 14.65 6.26 -16.07
C PRO A 58 13.84 7.05 -17.10
N LEU A 59 12.57 7.34 -16.83
CA LEU A 59 11.72 8.10 -17.72
C LEU A 59 11.99 9.61 -17.56
N PRO A 60 12.01 10.38 -18.65
CA PRO A 60 12.04 11.85 -18.57
C PRO A 60 10.88 12.37 -17.71
N SER A 61 11.09 13.44 -16.96
CA SER A 61 10.05 14.06 -16.10
C SER A 61 8.79 14.47 -16.89
N THR A 62 8.95 14.75 -18.17
CA THR A 62 7.86 15.09 -19.11
C THR A 62 7.16 13.88 -19.73
N SER A 63 7.60 12.65 -19.39
CA SER A 63 7.01 11.44 -19.98
C SER A 63 5.54 11.28 -19.59
N PRO A 64 4.64 11.04 -20.55
CA PRO A 64 3.22 10.79 -20.26
C PRO A 64 3.00 9.46 -19.50
N LEU A 65 4.02 8.60 -19.43
CA LEU A 65 3.94 7.31 -18.73
C LEU A 65 4.17 7.44 -17.21
N ASN A 66 4.72 8.55 -16.71
CA ASN A 66 5.00 8.72 -15.28
C ASN A 66 3.74 8.60 -14.42
N GLN A 67 2.66 9.26 -14.82
CA GLN A 67 1.41 9.21 -14.04
C GLN A 67 0.71 7.84 -14.08
N PRO A 68 0.49 7.20 -15.25
CA PRO A 68 -0.05 5.84 -15.29
C PRO A 68 0.78 4.83 -14.51
N LEU A 69 2.10 4.94 -14.56
CA LEU A 69 3.01 4.06 -13.82
C LEU A 69 2.84 4.23 -12.30
N ALA A 70 2.83 5.47 -11.82
CA ALA A 70 2.61 5.75 -10.40
C ALA A 70 1.25 5.22 -9.92
N ILE A 71 0.18 5.44 -10.70
CA ILE A 71 -1.16 4.90 -10.38
C ILE A 71 -1.14 3.37 -10.34
N ALA A 72 -0.47 2.71 -11.30
CA ALA A 72 -0.38 1.26 -11.33
C ALA A 72 0.30 0.71 -10.06
N PHE A 73 1.39 1.33 -9.60
CA PHE A 73 2.09 0.91 -8.38
C PHE A 73 1.27 1.17 -7.11
N VAL A 74 0.54 2.28 -7.03
CA VAL A 74 -0.38 2.54 -5.92
C VAL A 74 -1.48 1.49 -5.88
N VAL A 75 -2.10 1.15 -7.01
CA VAL A 75 -3.12 0.08 -7.08
C VAL A 75 -2.54 -1.28 -6.67
N LEU A 76 -1.32 -1.60 -7.08
CA LEU A 76 -0.64 -2.83 -6.65
C LEU A 76 -0.36 -2.84 -5.14
N GLY A 77 0.00 -1.68 -4.58
CA GLY A 77 0.18 -1.51 -3.15
C GLY A 77 -1.11 -1.75 -2.36
N ASP A 78 -2.20 -1.15 -2.79
CA ASP A 78 -3.51 -1.34 -2.18
C ASP A 78 -4.01 -2.78 -2.33
N TRP A 79 -3.74 -3.38 -3.49
CA TRP A 79 -4.12 -4.75 -3.77
C TRP A 79 -3.49 -5.76 -2.81
N ARG A 80 -2.23 -5.56 -2.40
CA ARG A 80 -1.56 -6.45 -1.40
C ARG A 80 -2.34 -6.51 -0.09
N PHE A 81 -2.88 -5.37 0.37
CA PHE A 81 -3.67 -5.28 1.60
C PHE A 81 -4.98 -6.08 1.50
N PHE A 82 -5.75 -5.87 0.43
CA PHE A 82 -7.00 -6.59 0.22
C PHE A 82 -6.76 -8.08 -0.08
N LEU A 83 -5.69 -8.42 -0.79
CA LEU A 83 -5.35 -9.79 -1.12
C LEU A 83 -5.02 -10.61 0.12
N LEU A 84 -4.29 -10.05 1.10
CA LEU A 84 -4.07 -10.69 2.39
C LEU A 84 -5.40 -11.08 3.04
N THR A 85 -6.33 -10.15 3.14
CA THR A 85 -7.63 -10.40 3.77
C THR A 85 -8.45 -11.47 3.03
N GLU A 86 -8.58 -11.33 1.72
CA GLU A 86 -9.42 -12.23 0.90
C GLU A 86 -8.86 -13.65 0.82
N GLN A 87 -7.55 -13.81 0.81
CA GLN A 87 -6.92 -15.11 0.76
C GLN A 87 -7.17 -15.94 2.03
N PHE A 88 -7.16 -15.29 3.19
CA PHE A 88 -7.49 -15.99 4.45
C PHE A 88 -8.99 -16.29 4.59
N ARG A 89 -9.85 -15.54 3.89
CA ARG A 89 -11.28 -15.78 3.86
C ARG A 89 -11.68 -16.95 2.93
N ALA A 90 -11.22 -16.91 1.70
CA ALA A 90 -11.59 -17.85 0.64
C ALA A 90 -10.45 -17.97 -0.37
N PRO A 91 -9.47 -18.84 -0.11
CA PRO A 91 -8.26 -18.93 -0.94
C PRO A 91 -8.56 -19.31 -2.39
N GLY A 92 -7.67 -18.87 -3.31
CA GLY A 92 -7.72 -19.21 -4.71
C GLY A 92 -8.12 -18.04 -5.62
N ARG A 93 -8.55 -18.34 -6.85
CA ARG A 93 -8.85 -17.34 -7.89
C ARG A 93 -9.86 -16.27 -7.44
N ARG A 94 -10.85 -16.65 -6.61
CA ARG A 94 -11.85 -15.72 -6.11
C ARG A 94 -11.25 -14.65 -5.22
N ALA A 95 -10.24 -15.00 -4.39
CA ALA A 95 -9.52 -14.02 -3.57
C ALA A 95 -8.82 -12.98 -4.44
N TRP A 96 -8.13 -13.41 -5.49
CA TRP A 96 -7.42 -12.52 -6.42
C TRP A 96 -8.38 -11.54 -7.11
N LEU A 97 -9.48 -12.03 -7.66
CA LEU A 97 -10.46 -11.19 -8.35
C LEU A 97 -11.18 -10.24 -7.40
N ALA A 98 -11.59 -10.72 -6.22
CA ALA A 98 -12.28 -9.87 -5.24
C ALA A 98 -11.36 -8.78 -4.70
N SER A 99 -10.13 -9.13 -4.33
CA SER A 99 -9.15 -8.15 -3.82
C SER A 99 -8.77 -7.10 -4.86
N LEU A 100 -8.61 -7.50 -6.13
CA LEU A 100 -8.38 -6.54 -7.22
C LEU A 100 -9.60 -5.61 -7.39
N GLY A 101 -10.82 -6.14 -7.34
CA GLY A 101 -12.03 -5.32 -7.36
C GLY A 101 -12.06 -4.29 -6.24
N PHE A 102 -11.64 -4.64 -5.02
CA PHE A 102 -11.56 -3.70 -3.90
C PHE A 102 -10.46 -2.65 -4.09
N ALA A 103 -9.28 -3.04 -4.59
CA ALA A 103 -8.20 -2.10 -4.89
C ALA A 103 -8.58 -1.07 -5.97
N LEU A 104 -9.48 -1.42 -6.89
CA LEU A 104 -9.95 -0.53 -7.95
C LEU A 104 -11.07 0.43 -7.52
N ILE A 105 -11.67 0.27 -6.33
CA ILE A 105 -12.75 1.16 -5.86
C ILE A 105 -12.26 2.62 -5.79
N VAL A 106 -11.12 2.85 -5.17
CA VAL A 106 -10.59 4.19 -4.95
C VAL A 106 -10.18 4.87 -6.25
N PRO A 107 -9.35 4.27 -7.13
CA PRO A 107 -9.00 4.91 -8.41
C PRO A 107 -10.22 5.18 -9.30
N VAL A 108 -11.23 4.31 -9.29
CA VAL A 108 -12.48 4.55 -10.04
C VAL A 108 -13.27 5.71 -9.43
N ALA A 109 -13.41 5.75 -8.11
CA ALA A 109 -14.10 6.85 -7.42
C ALA A 109 -13.38 8.19 -7.63
N GLN A 110 -12.04 8.19 -7.59
CA GLN A 110 -11.22 9.37 -7.87
C GLN A 110 -11.40 9.83 -9.32
N ALA A 111 -11.33 8.92 -10.29
CA ALA A 111 -11.54 9.26 -11.70
C ALA A 111 -12.93 9.87 -11.93
N ALA A 112 -13.96 9.34 -11.27
CA ALA A 112 -15.30 9.90 -11.31
C ALA A 112 -15.36 11.31 -10.67
N ALA A 113 -14.71 11.51 -9.52
CA ALA A 113 -14.64 12.83 -8.87
C ALA A 113 -13.96 13.88 -9.76
N ILE A 114 -12.84 13.53 -10.41
CA ILE A 114 -12.13 14.42 -11.34
C ILE A 114 -13.02 14.75 -12.56
N ALA A 115 -13.74 13.78 -13.10
CA ALA A 115 -14.63 13.99 -14.24
C ALA A 115 -15.81 14.91 -13.91
N ILE A 116 -16.34 14.82 -12.67
CA ILE A 116 -17.49 15.64 -12.22
C ILE A 116 -17.04 17.06 -11.81
N PHE A 117 -15.86 17.18 -11.18
CA PHE A 117 -15.35 18.43 -10.61
C PHE A 117 -13.95 18.77 -11.10
N PRO A 118 -13.72 18.97 -12.41
CA PRO A 118 -12.36 19.14 -12.97
C PRO A 118 -11.62 20.35 -12.39
N LEU A 119 -12.32 21.42 -12.04
CA LEU A 119 -11.72 22.62 -11.43
C LEU A 119 -11.32 22.45 -9.97
N GLY A 120 -11.78 21.40 -9.30
CA GLY A 120 -11.42 21.07 -7.93
C GLY A 120 -10.03 20.45 -7.78
N PHE A 121 -9.36 20.12 -8.90
CA PHE A 121 -8.06 19.42 -8.92
C PHE A 121 -7.00 20.18 -9.72
N PRO A 122 -6.63 21.42 -9.29
CA PRO A 122 -5.72 22.28 -10.08
C PRO A 122 -4.29 21.75 -10.19
N THR A 123 -3.87 20.84 -9.31
CA THR A 123 -2.55 20.22 -9.34
C THR A 123 -2.63 18.72 -9.12
N PRO A 124 -1.62 17.94 -9.55
CA PRO A 124 -1.54 16.50 -9.26
C PRO A 124 -1.61 16.19 -7.75
N ARG A 125 -1.13 17.09 -6.88
CA ARG A 125 -1.15 16.90 -5.44
C ARG A 125 -2.58 16.89 -4.88
N HIS A 126 -3.48 17.72 -5.39
CA HIS A 126 -4.90 17.67 -5.02
C HIS A 126 -5.52 16.31 -5.36
N THR A 127 -5.14 15.72 -6.50
CA THR A 127 -5.63 14.39 -6.86
C THR A 127 -5.13 13.32 -5.91
N PHE A 128 -3.89 13.42 -5.43
CA PHE A 128 -3.36 12.49 -4.41
C PHE A 128 -4.09 12.62 -3.07
N VAL A 129 -4.30 13.84 -2.57
CA VAL A 129 -5.07 14.07 -1.33
C VAL A 129 -6.45 13.40 -1.39
N VAL A 130 -7.16 13.54 -2.51
CA VAL A 130 -8.48 12.90 -2.66
C VAL A 130 -8.35 11.38 -2.69
N TYR A 131 -7.37 10.83 -3.39
CA TYR A 131 -7.10 9.40 -3.38
C TYR A 131 -6.87 8.87 -1.96
N GLU A 132 -6.01 9.53 -1.22
CA GLU A 132 -5.60 9.17 0.13
C GLU A 132 -6.77 9.22 1.11
N LEU A 133 -7.61 10.26 1.03
CA LEU A 133 -8.83 10.39 1.83
C LEU A 133 -9.89 9.33 1.48
N LEU A 134 -10.07 9.04 0.19
CA LEU A 134 -10.98 7.98 -0.25
C LEU A 134 -10.51 6.61 0.22
N PHE A 135 -9.20 6.34 0.16
CA PHE A 135 -8.66 5.07 0.65
C PHE A 135 -8.79 4.97 2.18
N LEU A 136 -8.49 6.04 2.91
CA LEU A 136 -8.67 6.08 4.36
C LEU A 136 -10.15 5.80 4.74
N ALA A 137 -11.09 6.44 4.05
CA ALA A 137 -12.53 6.18 4.26
C ALA A 137 -12.89 4.72 3.96
N LEU A 138 -12.37 4.16 2.85
CA LEU A 138 -12.55 2.76 2.52
C LEU A 138 -11.94 1.83 3.58
N ALA A 139 -10.74 2.12 4.08
CA ALA A 139 -10.08 1.33 5.12
C ALA A 139 -10.85 1.36 6.44
N ILE A 140 -11.41 2.51 6.83
CA ILE A 140 -12.28 2.65 8.01
C ILE A 140 -13.56 1.82 7.85
N LEU A 141 -14.24 1.93 6.71
CA LEU A 141 -15.43 1.12 6.40
C LEU A 141 -15.09 -0.37 6.35
N TRP A 142 -13.96 -0.71 5.74
CA TRP A 142 -13.45 -2.08 5.67
C TRP A 142 -13.25 -2.65 7.06
N ARG A 143 -12.55 -1.93 7.91
CA ARG A 143 -12.26 -2.31 9.30
C ARG A 143 -13.54 -2.46 10.13
N GLY A 144 -14.48 -1.54 10.02
CA GLY A 144 -15.68 -1.48 10.87
C GLY A 144 -16.81 -2.39 10.41
N ALA A 145 -17.07 -2.47 9.11
CA ALA A 145 -18.25 -3.14 8.57
C ALA A 145 -17.96 -4.46 7.84
N VAL A 146 -16.83 -4.51 7.11
CA VAL A 146 -16.54 -5.63 6.18
C VAL A 146 -15.71 -6.71 6.87
N LEU A 147 -14.61 -6.33 7.48
CA LEU A 147 -13.64 -7.24 8.07
C LEU A 147 -14.23 -8.18 9.14
N PRO A 148 -15.06 -7.71 10.09
CA PRO A 148 -15.64 -8.56 11.11
C PRO A 148 -16.45 -9.73 10.53
N ARG A 149 -17.22 -9.46 9.49
CA ARG A 149 -18.03 -10.47 8.81
C ARG A 149 -17.18 -11.42 7.97
N ARG A 150 -16.17 -10.90 7.27
CA ARG A 150 -15.33 -11.68 6.37
C ARG A 150 -14.36 -12.59 7.13
N LEU A 151 -13.86 -12.17 8.28
CA LEU A 151 -12.89 -12.91 9.08
C LEU A 151 -13.52 -13.74 10.20
N ALA A 152 -14.84 -13.89 10.26
CA ALA A 152 -15.53 -14.59 11.35
C ALA A 152 -15.05 -16.05 11.55
N LYS A 153 -14.66 -16.72 10.45
CA LYS A 153 -14.17 -18.11 10.45
C LYS A 153 -12.65 -18.23 10.41
N VAL A 154 -11.91 -17.13 10.39
CA VAL A 154 -10.45 -17.12 10.38
C VAL A 154 -9.92 -17.30 11.81
N PRO A 155 -8.85 -18.08 12.04
CA PRO A 155 -8.24 -18.26 13.35
C PRO A 155 -7.97 -16.93 14.07
N LEU A 156 -8.17 -16.91 15.39
CA LEU A 156 -8.15 -15.67 16.18
C LEU A 156 -6.84 -14.88 16.02
N MET A 157 -5.70 -15.56 16.01
CA MET A 157 -4.39 -14.88 15.92
C MET A 157 -4.18 -14.27 14.52
N THR A 158 -4.52 -15.00 13.46
CA THR A 158 -4.50 -14.48 12.07
C THR A 158 -5.47 -13.31 11.91
N ARG A 159 -6.67 -13.40 12.52
CA ARG A 159 -7.64 -12.32 12.49
C ARG A 159 -7.12 -11.06 13.20
N LYS A 160 -6.51 -11.18 14.39
CA LYS A 160 -5.89 -10.05 15.10
C LYS A 160 -4.81 -9.39 14.24
N TRP A 161 -3.93 -10.20 13.65
CA TRP A 161 -2.88 -9.71 12.76
C TRP A 161 -3.43 -8.94 11.55
N LEU A 162 -4.48 -9.43 10.89
CA LEU A 162 -5.13 -8.72 9.78
C LEU A 162 -5.77 -7.40 10.24
N TYR A 163 -6.28 -7.33 11.47
CA TYR A 163 -6.73 -6.07 12.05
C TYR A 163 -5.58 -5.10 12.32
N GLU A 164 -4.44 -5.58 12.82
CA GLU A 164 -3.25 -4.75 13.03
C GLU A 164 -2.74 -4.18 11.71
N LEU A 165 -2.70 -4.97 10.63
CA LEU A 165 -2.37 -4.50 9.29
C LEU A 165 -3.36 -3.43 8.79
N THR A 166 -4.64 -3.59 9.09
CA THR A 166 -5.64 -2.58 8.72
C THR A 166 -5.42 -1.27 9.46
N TYR A 167 -5.10 -1.30 10.76
CA TYR A 167 -4.75 -0.09 11.51
C TYR A 167 -3.47 0.56 10.97
N PHE A 168 -2.49 -0.25 10.56
CA PHE A 168 -1.27 0.25 9.94
C PHE A 168 -1.58 1.03 8.65
N GLU A 169 -2.40 0.47 7.76
CA GLU A 169 -2.84 1.15 6.53
C GLU A 169 -3.63 2.43 6.84
N MET A 170 -4.55 2.38 7.80
CA MET A 170 -5.31 3.57 8.20
C MET A 170 -4.38 4.68 8.71
N ALA A 171 -3.38 4.37 9.54
CA ALA A 171 -2.42 5.34 10.04
C ALA A 171 -1.59 5.95 8.90
N GLN A 172 -1.10 5.12 7.99
CA GLN A 172 -0.36 5.54 6.80
C GLN A 172 -1.18 6.48 5.92
N TYR A 173 -2.42 6.07 5.57
CA TYR A 173 -3.33 6.86 4.75
C TYR A 173 -3.95 8.07 5.48
N ALA A 174 -3.80 8.22 6.78
CA ALA A 174 -4.11 9.45 7.50
C ALA A 174 -2.93 10.44 7.45
N LEU A 175 -1.69 9.96 7.48
CA LEU A 175 -0.50 10.81 7.46
C LEU A 175 -0.24 11.44 6.08
N TRP A 176 -0.53 10.73 4.99
CA TRP A 176 -0.30 11.26 3.65
C TRP A 176 -1.12 12.52 3.34
N PRO A 177 -2.47 12.52 3.44
CA PRO A 177 -3.24 13.72 3.13
C PRO A 177 -2.93 14.87 4.11
N LEU A 178 -2.59 14.57 5.36
CA LEU A 178 -2.13 15.59 6.30
C LEU A 178 -0.84 16.27 5.81
N ALA A 179 0.14 15.48 5.37
CA ALA A 179 1.38 16.00 4.81
C ALA A 179 1.14 16.82 3.52
N ASP A 180 0.29 16.30 2.63
CA ASP A 180 -0.01 16.98 1.37
C ASP A 180 -0.81 18.27 1.55
N MET A 181 -1.73 18.32 2.51
CA MET A 181 -2.43 19.56 2.87
C MET A 181 -1.46 20.62 3.42
N LEU A 182 -0.46 20.25 4.24
CA LEU A 182 0.57 21.17 4.68
C LEU A 182 1.41 21.70 3.51
N ILE A 183 1.73 20.86 2.52
CA ILE A 183 2.45 21.31 1.33
C ILE A 183 1.58 22.26 0.48
N LEU A 184 0.29 21.98 0.37
CA LEU A 184 -0.67 22.80 -0.38
C LEU A 184 -1.01 24.13 0.28
N ASP A 185 -0.76 24.28 1.60
CA ASP A 185 -0.87 25.58 2.30
C ASP A 185 0.00 26.67 1.66
N GLY A 186 1.05 26.31 0.93
CA GLY A 186 1.88 27.21 0.15
C GLY A 186 2.85 28.08 0.95
N THR A 187 2.74 28.09 2.29
CA THR A 187 3.72 28.78 3.15
C THR A 187 5.04 28.02 3.20
N ALA A 188 6.16 28.72 3.35
CA ALA A 188 7.47 28.08 3.47
C ALA A 188 7.53 27.10 4.65
N ALA A 189 6.91 27.45 5.79
CA ALA A 189 6.85 26.60 6.97
C ALA A 189 5.96 25.37 6.73
N GLY A 190 4.80 25.55 6.11
CA GLY A 190 3.89 24.46 5.75
C GLY A 190 4.53 23.47 4.78
N GLN A 191 5.21 23.96 3.75
CA GLN A 191 5.93 23.11 2.79
C GLN A 191 7.04 22.30 3.48
N GLU A 192 7.91 22.91 4.27
CA GLU A 192 8.98 22.21 4.98
C GLU A 192 8.39 21.15 5.94
N ALA A 193 7.37 21.51 6.74
CA ALA A 193 6.71 20.57 7.64
C ALA A 193 6.02 19.42 6.88
N GLY A 194 5.35 19.74 5.78
CA GLY A 194 4.66 18.76 4.95
C GLY A 194 5.62 17.77 4.29
N TYR A 195 6.73 18.23 3.72
CA TYR A 195 7.75 17.33 3.16
C TYR A 195 8.42 16.47 4.24
N ALA A 196 8.70 17.03 5.42
CA ALA A 196 9.21 16.24 6.55
C ALA A 196 8.22 15.15 6.98
N LEU A 197 6.94 15.51 7.13
CA LEU A 197 5.90 14.56 7.50
C LEU A 197 5.70 13.48 6.42
N ARG A 198 5.78 13.83 5.13
CA ARG A 198 5.57 12.90 4.02
C ARG A 198 6.62 11.78 3.95
N LEU A 199 7.81 11.99 4.47
CA LEU A 199 8.82 10.92 4.60
C LEU A 199 8.32 9.75 5.47
N VAL A 200 7.49 10.03 6.47
CA VAL A 200 6.97 8.98 7.37
C VAL A 200 6.06 8.01 6.64
N PRO A 201 4.92 8.42 6.04
CA PRO A 201 4.05 7.48 5.35
C PRO A 201 4.72 6.83 4.13
N ASN A 202 5.65 7.51 3.45
CA ASN A 202 6.44 6.88 2.39
C ASN A 202 7.29 5.72 2.95
N THR A 203 8.01 5.93 4.03
CA THR A 203 8.79 4.87 4.68
C THR A 203 7.91 3.72 5.13
N LEU A 204 6.72 4.02 5.69
CA LEU A 204 5.74 3.01 6.07
C LEU A 204 5.31 2.18 4.86
N TYR A 205 4.97 2.83 3.74
CA TYR A 205 4.49 2.15 2.52
C TYR A 205 5.58 1.32 1.84
N TYR A 206 6.75 1.91 1.59
CA TYR A 206 7.80 1.31 0.76
C TYR A 206 8.65 0.27 1.50
N GLY A 207 8.66 0.26 2.83
CA GLY A 207 9.53 -0.65 3.57
C GLY A 207 8.88 -1.31 4.77
N VAL A 208 8.26 -0.50 5.64
CA VAL A 208 7.85 -0.98 6.97
C VAL A 208 6.62 -1.88 6.92
N PHE A 209 5.67 -1.66 6.01
CA PHE A 209 4.45 -2.48 5.92
C PHE A 209 4.76 -3.97 5.76
N LEU A 210 5.61 -4.33 4.79
CA LEU A 210 5.96 -5.73 4.58
C LEU A 210 6.76 -6.31 5.74
N ALA A 211 7.72 -5.55 6.28
CA ALA A 211 8.48 -5.96 7.45
C ALA A 211 7.57 -6.21 8.66
N PHE A 212 6.61 -5.30 8.89
CA PHE A 212 5.60 -5.44 9.94
C PHE A 212 4.70 -6.66 9.70
N ALA A 213 4.25 -6.89 8.45
CA ALA A 213 3.46 -8.06 8.08
C ALA A 213 4.23 -9.36 8.37
N VAL A 214 5.52 -9.43 8.01
CA VAL A 214 6.38 -10.61 8.28
C VAL A 214 6.59 -10.81 9.78
N TRP A 215 6.86 -9.73 10.51
CA TRP A 215 7.15 -9.77 11.94
C TRP A 215 5.96 -10.23 12.77
N ARG A 216 4.78 -9.71 12.45
CA ARG A 216 3.55 -9.95 13.23
C ARG A 216 2.77 -11.18 12.80
N ALA A 217 3.07 -11.75 11.62
CA ALA A 217 2.34 -12.91 11.10
C ALA A 217 2.42 -14.09 12.07
N PRO A 218 1.29 -14.62 12.54
CA PRO A 218 1.26 -15.79 13.41
C PRO A 218 1.60 -17.07 12.61
N MET A 219 1.97 -18.14 13.32
CA MET A 219 2.40 -19.39 12.68
C MET A 219 1.33 -20.02 11.79
N ASP A 220 0.07 -19.95 12.17
CA ASP A 220 -1.07 -20.46 11.37
C ASP A 220 -1.22 -19.71 10.04
N ALA A 221 -0.84 -18.42 9.98
CA ALA A 221 -0.82 -17.68 8.70
C ALA A 221 0.27 -18.19 7.73
N TRP A 222 1.41 -18.65 8.24
CA TRP A 222 2.49 -19.21 7.43
C TRP A 222 2.17 -20.60 6.87
N GLN A 223 1.26 -21.33 7.50
CA GLN A 223 0.89 -22.69 7.11
C GLN A 223 -0.16 -22.73 5.99
N LEU A 224 -0.66 -21.60 5.51
CA LEU A 224 -1.62 -21.56 4.42
C LEU A 224 -1.00 -22.17 3.14
N PRO A 225 -1.58 -23.25 2.57
CA PRO A 225 -1.01 -23.92 1.41
C PRO A 225 -1.06 -23.04 0.17
N LEU A 226 -0.12 -23.25 -0.76
CA LEU A 226 -0.09 -22.58 -2.07
C LEU A 226 -1.32 -22.88 -2.94
N ARG A 227 -1.88 -24.09 -2.78
CA ARG A 227 -3.09 -24.50 -3.47
C ARG A 227 -4.13 -24.94 -2.46
N PRO A 228 -5.41 -24.57 -2.64
CA PRO A 228 -6.46 -25.14 -1.81
C PRO A 228 -6.44 -26.66 -2.00
N VAL A 229 -6.46 -27.39 -0.90
CA VAL A 229 -6.66 -28.85 -0.94
C VAL A 229 -8.02 -29.06 -1.59
N SER A 230 -8.04 -29.60 -2.80
CA SER A 230 -9.29 -30.01 -3.43
C SER A 230 -9.80 -31.23 -2.65
N HIS A 231 -10.66 -31.02 -1.69
CA HIS A 231 -11.53 -32.10 -1.23
C HIS A 231 -12.44 -32.43 -2.43
N ARG A 232 -12.04 -33.41 -3.23
CA ARG A 232 -12.96 -34.11 -4.09
C ARG A 232 -13.90 -34.85 -3.13
N LEU A 233 -15.11 -34.32 -2.99
CA LEU A 233 -16.26 -35.09 -2.53
C LEU A 233 -16.75 -35.96 -3.68
#